data_97eef2b3762c47181623d7f4ead1bee3
#
_entry.id   97eef2b3762c47181623d7f4ead1bee3
#
_cell.length_a   1.000
_cell.length_b   1.000
_cell.length_c   1.000
_cell.angle_alpha   90.00
_cell.angle_beta   90.00
_cell.angle_gamma   90.00
#
_symmetry.space_group_name_H-M   'P 1'
#
loop_
_entity.id
_entity.type
_entity.pdbx_description
1 polymer ?
#
loop_
_entity_poly.entity_id
_entity_poly.type
_entity_poly.pdbx_seq_one_letter_code
_entity_poly.pdbx_strand_id
1 'polypeptide(L)'
;GDWEVTQLLANAMGCDWSYTHPSQIMDEIAALTPTFAGVSFDLLDREGSVQWPCNEKSPAGTPVMHLGGFVRGSGRFVITEYIPTDERTGPRFPLLLTTGRILSQYNVGAQTRRTANSMWHAEDVLEIHPTDAELRGVRDGTWIKLQSRSGDTTLRAVITDRVAPGVVYTTFHHPTTQANVITTEYSDWATNCPEYKVTAVQVSPSNGPSAWQTEYNEFAEQSRRIASMEPAE
;
A
#
# COMPACT_ATOMS: atom_id res chain seq x y z
N GLY A 1 16.25 4.88 14.08
CA GLY A 1 15.87 3.83 13.10
C GLY A 1 14.78 2.92 13.63
N ASP A 2 14.08 2.18 12.77
CA ASP A 2 12.95 1.32 13.16
C ASP A 2 13.37 0.20 14.13
N TRP A 3 14.59 -0.31 13.98
CA TRP A 3 15.16 -1.31 14.89
C TRP A 3 15.41 -0.75 16.30
N GLU A 4 15.80 0.54 16.43
CA GLU A 4 16.00 1.20 17.73
C GLU A 4 14.66 1.35 18.46
N VAL A 5 13.60 1.76 17.74
CA VAL A 5 12.24 1.83 18.30
C VAL A 5 11.77 0.46 18.79
N THR A 6 12.04 -0.59 18.00
CA THR A 6 11.71 -1.97 18.36
C THR A 6 12.46 -2.41 19.61
N GLN A 7 13.77 -2.11 19.71
CA GLN A 7 14.58 -2.41 20.90
C GLN A 7 14.07 -1.68 22.15
N LEU A 8 13.72 -0.38 22.03
CA LEU A 8 13.16 0.39 23.14
C LEU A 8 11.85 -0.22 23.65
N LEU A 9 10.97 -0.64 22.73
CA LEU A 9 9.73 -1.31 23.09
C LEU A 9 9.98 -2.65 23.76
N ALA A 10 10.87 -3.48 23.20
CA ALA A 10 11.22 -4.78 23.76
C ALA A 10 11.79 -4.64 25.19
N ASN A 11 12.68 -3.67 25.41
CA ASN A 11 13.25 -3.41 26.73
C ASN A 11 12.21 -2.89 27.73
N ALA A 12 11.27 -2.05 27.28
CA ALA A 12 10.12 -1.64 28.11
C ALA A 12 9.22 -2.82 28.50
N MET A 13 9.21 -3.89 27.70
CA MET A 13 8.49 -5.14 27.97
C MET A 13 9.33 -6.17 28.77
N GLY A 14 10.54 -5.82 29.19
CA GLY A 14 11.39 -6.65 30.05
C GLY A 14 12.46 -7.47 29.31
N CYS A 15 12.70 -7.21 28.01
CA CYS A 15 13.87 -7.72 27.33
C CYS A 15 15.14 -6.94 27.76
N ASP A 16 16.31 -7.52 27.49
CA ASP A 16 17.60 -6.86 27.74
C ASP A 16 18.40 -6.81 26.43
N TRP A 17 17.89 -6.05 25.46
CA TRP A 17 18.55 -5.86 24.18
C TRP A 17 19.45 -4.65 24.19
N SER A 18 20.67 -4.79 23.67
CA SER A 18 21.70 -3.75 23.70
C SER A 18 22.39 -3.57 22.34
N TYR A 19 21.66 -3.81 21.24
CA TYR A 19 22.21 -3.60 19.91
C TYR A 19 22.58 -2.15 19.69
N THR A 20 23.72 -1.90 19.07
CA THR A 20 24.22 -0.57 18.71
C THR A 20 24.30 -0.38 17.20
N HIS A 21 24.20 -1.46 16.43
CA HIS A 21 24.23 -1.44 14.97
C HIS A 21 23.44 -2.61 14.39
N PRO A 22 22.78 -2.45 13.23
CA PRO A 22 22.01 -3.52 12.58
C PRO A 22 22.83 -4.78 12.24
N SER A 23 24.14 -4.69 12.09
CA SER A 23 25.01 -5.86 11.86
C SER A 23 24.92 -6.88 13.00
N GLN A 24 24.84 -6.43 14.26
CA GLN A 24 24.70 -7.31 15.41
C GLN A 24 23.38 -8.09 15.39
N ILE A 25 22.32 -7.44 14.90
CA ILE A 25 21.02 -8.09 14.70
C ILE A 25 21.13 -9.13 13.57
N MET A 26 21.83 -8.80 12.49
CA MET A 26 22.05 -9.74 11.38
C MET A 26 22.91 -10.94 11.82
N ASP A 27 23.93 -10.72 12.65
CA ASP A 27 24.76 -11.79 13.20
C ASP A 27 23.93 -12.77 14.04
N GLU A 28 23.00 -12.26 14.85
CA GLU A 28 22.08 -13.10 15.62
C GLU A 28 21.09 -13.84 14.71
N ILE A 29 20.53 -13.18 13.69
CA ILE A 29 19.67 -13.83 12.69
C ILE A 29 20.45 -14.97 12.01
N ALA A 30 21.70 -14.73 11.61
CA ALA A 30 22.55 -15.72 10.96
C ALA A 30 22.85 -16.92 11.88
N ALA A 31 23.07 -16.67 13.16
CA ALA A 31 23.31 -17.72 14.15
C ALA A 31 22.07 -18.60 14.41
N LEU A 32 20.86 -18.01 14.35
CA LEU A 32 19.62 -18.71 14.66
C LEU A 32 18.91 -19.31 13.44
N THR A 33 19.24 -18.84 12.23
CA THR A 33 18.51 -19.18 11.01
C THR A 33 19.43 -19.81 9.96
N PRO A 34 19.41 -21.14 9.79
CA PRO A 34 20.36 -21.84 8.92
C PRO A 34 20.40 -21.34 7.45
N THR A 35 19.30 -20.78 6.96
CA THR A 35 19.22 -20.22 5.60
C THR A 35 19.85 -18.84 5.47
N PHE A 36 20.18 -18.17 6.59
CA PHE A 36 20.89 -16.90 6.65
C PHE A 36 22.30 -17.03 7.22
N ALA A 37 22.75 -18.23 7.56
CA ALA A 37 24.02 -18.47 8.28
C ALA A 37 25.27 -17.94 7.56
N GLY A 38 25.21 -17.68 6.26
CA GLY A 38 26.29 -17.09 5.47
C GLY A 38 26.17 -15.59 5.25
N VAL A 39 25.10 -14.94 5.75
CA VAL A 39 24.90 -13.50 5.54
C VAL A 39 25.58 -12.71 6.64
N SER A 40 26.39 -11.74 6.26
CA SER A 40 27.02 -10.76 7.16
C SER A 40 27.06 -9.38 6.50
N PHE A 41 27.21 -8.33 7.29
CA PHE A 41 27.41 -6.98 6.76
C PHE A 41 28.71 -6.89 5.95
N ASP A 42 29.78 -7.58 6.37
CA ASP A 42 31.05 -7.63 5.60
C ASP A 42 30.82 -8.23 4.19
N LEU A 43 29.98 -9.27 4.08
CA LEU A 43 29.62 -9.85 2.80
C LEU A 43 28.79 -8.85 1.96
N LEU A 44 27.81 -8.19 2.56
CA LEU A 44 26.94 -7.22 1.89
C LEU A 44 27.70 -5.98 1.45
N ASP A 45 28.65 -5.49 2.25
CA ASP A 45 29.48 -4.35 1.89
C ASP A 45 30.41 -4.65 0.70
N ARG A 46 30.89 -5.89 0.60
CA ARG A 46 31.75 -6.32 -0.50
C ARG A 46 30.97 -6.60 -1.78
N GLU A 47 29.83 -7.29 -1.68
CA GLU A 47 29.06 -7.79 -2.84
C GLU A 47 27.88 -6.88 -3.21
N GLY A 48 27.51 -5.91 -2.36
CA GLY A 48 26.34 -5.05 -2.51
C GLY A 48 25.02 -5.73 -2.19
N SER A 49 24.87 -7.00 -2.51
CA SER A 49 23.68 -7.82 -2.18
C SER A 49 24.02 -9.30 -2.26
N VAL A 50 23.24 -10.12 -1.55
CA VAL A 50 23.32 -11.58 -1.64
C VAL A 50 21.92 -12.18 -1.71
N GLN A 51 21.73 -13.18 -2.57
CA GLN A 51 20.43 -13.84 -2.74
C GLN A 51 20.26 -14.98 -1.75
N TRP A 52 19.15 -14.96 -1.07
CA TRP A 52 18.72 -16.01 -0.13
C TRP A 52 18.37 -17.34 -0.86
N PRO A 53 18.63 -18.51 -0.26
CA PRO A 53 19.40 -18.74 0.95
C PRO A 53 20.92 -18.55 0.75
N CYS A 54 21.59 -18.10 1.81
CA CYS A 54 23.06 -17.97 1.87
C CYS A 54 23.57 -18.68 3.11
N ASN A 55 24.36 -19.73 2.93
CA ASN A 55 24.88 -20.59 3.99
C ASN A 55 26.08 -21.40 3.49
N GLU A 56 26.55 -22.36 4.27
CA GLU A 56 27.69 -23.21 3.89
C GLU A 56 27.53 -23.93 2.54
N LYS A 57 26.29 -24.30 2.15
CA LYS A 57 26.01 -24.96 0.86
C LYS A 57 25.96 -23.97 -0.30
N SER A 58 25.73 -22.71 -0.03
CA SER A 58 25.64 -21.64 -1.01
C SER A 58 26.27 -20.37 -0.45
N PRO A 59 27.61 -20.34 -0.25
CA PRO A 59 28.28 -19.23 0.43
C PRO A 59 28.24 -17.91 -0.37
N ALA A 60 28.04 -17.96 -1.68
CA ALA A 60 27.83 -16.79 -2.54
C ALA A 60 26.33 -16.44 -2.75
N GLY A 61 25.45 -17.06 -1.97
CA GLY A 61 24.02 -16.96 -2.14
C GLY A 61 23.44 -17.93 -3.19
N THR A 62 22.13 -17.85 -3.42
CA THR A 62 21.38 -18.74 -4.30
C THR A 62 20.69 -17.96 -5.43
N PRO A 63 21.38 -17.67 -6.54
CA PRO A 63 20.82 -16.85 -7.64
C PRO A 63 19.57 -17.46 -8.27
N VAL A 64 19.51 -18.79 -8.33
CA VAL A 64 18.37 -19.53 -8.87
C VAL A 64 17.92 -20.57 -7.86
N MET A 65 16.69 -20.42 -7.38
CA MET A 65 16.13 -21.34 -6.40
C MET A 65 15.66 -22.65 -7.04
N HIS A 66 15.72 -23.72 -6.24
CA HIS A 66 15.13 -25.03 -6.60
C HIS A 66 15.72 -25.71 -7.84
N LEU A 67 16.99 -25.44 -8.21
CA LEU A 67 17.65 -26.11 -9.35
C LEU A 67 17.71 -27.65 -9.22
N GLY A 68 17.85 -28.16 -8.00
CA GLY A 68 17.91 -29.60 -7.71
C GLY A 68 16.58 -30.21 -7.30
N GLY A 69 15.51 -29.44 -7.23
CA GLY A 69 14.20 -29.84 -6.74
C GLY A 69 13.67 -28.97 -5.61
N PHE A 70 12.41 -29.15 -5.24
CA PHE A 70 11.79 -28.44 -4.14
C PHE A 70 12.10 -29.09 -2.80
N VAL A 71 12.15 -28.30 -1.72
CA VAL A 71 12.39 -28.79 -0.34
C VAL A 71 11.37 -29.85 0.09
N ARG A 72 10.12 -29.72 -0.38
CA ARG A 72 9.01 -30.66 -0.09
C ARG A 72 8.82 -31.73 -1.17
N GLY A 73 9.76 -31.89 -2.10
CA GLY A 73 9.61 -32.78 -3.25
C GLY A 73 8.79 -32.17 -4.36
N SER A 74 7.98 -32.96 -5.04
CA SER A 74 7.17 -32.49 -6.16
C SER A 74 6.07 -31.52 -5.72
N GLY A 75 5.74 -30.56 -6.57
CA GLY A 75 4.60 -29.66 -6.39
C GLY A 75 3.28 -30.44 -6.34
N ARG A 76 2.34 -29.99 -5.53
CA ARG A 76 1.00 -30.56 -5.43
C ARG A 76 -0.01 -29.65 -6.09
N PHE A 77 -0.76 -30.16 -7.03
CA PHE A 77 -1.95 -29.49 -7.56
C PHE A 77 -3.09 -29.58 -6.53
N VAL A 78 -3.67 -28.43 -6.21
CA VAL A 78 -4.84 -28.36 -5.34
C VAL A 78 -6.00 -27.82 -6.17
N ILE A 79 -7.10 -28.56 -6.20
CA ILE A 79 -8.32 -28.09 -6.84
C ILE A 79 -8.95 -27.04 -5.92
N THR A 80 -9.14 -25.86 -6.46
CA THR A 80 -9.84 -24.77 -5.76
C THR A 80 -11.05 -24.35 -6.61
N GLU A 81 -12.18 -24.16 -5.96
CA GLU A 81 -13.37 -23.62 -6.61
C GLU A 81 -13.34 -22.10 -6.59
N TYR A 82 -13.92 -21.48 -7.61
CA TYR A 82 -14.12 -20.03 -7.65
C TYR A 82 -15.20 -19.65 -6.64
N ILE A 83 -14.84 -18.81 -5.68
CA ILE A 83 -15.76 -18.19 -4.73
C ILE A 83 -15.97 -16.75 -5.20
N PRO A 84 -17.18 -16.36 -5.64
CA PRO A 84 -17.45 -15.00 -6.05
C PRO A 84 -17.34 -14.03 -4.87
N THR A 85 -16.94 -12.79 -5.15
CA THR A 85 -16.94 -11.72 -4.15
C THR A 85 -18.34 -11.41 -3.63
N ASP A 86 -18.46 -11.00 -2.37
CA ASP A 86 -19.68 -10.46 -1.78
C ASP A 86 -19.97 -9.01 -2.22
N GLU A 87 -18.96 -8.31 -2.75
CA GLU A 87 -19.08 -6.97 -3.35
C GLU A 87 -19.68 -7.04 -4.75
N ARG A 88 -21.03 -6.97 -4.80
CA ARG A 88 -21.77 -7.01 -6.06
C ARG A 88 -22.32 -5.64 -6.40
N THR A 89 -22.17 -5.27 -7.68
CA THR A 89 -22.80 -4.08 -8.23
C THR A 89 -24.32 -4.26 -8.28
N GLY A 90 -25.03 -3.14 -8.22
CA GLY A 90 -26.51 -3.08 -8.28
C GLY A 90 -26.99 -1.64 -8.51
N PRO A 91 -28.30 -1.40 -8.53
CA PRO A 91 -28.83 -0.07 -8.87
C PRO A 91 -28.31 1.07 -7.99
N ARG A 92 -28.03 0.78 -6.71
CA ARG A 92 -27.50 1.78 -5.76
C ARG A 92 -26.01 2.03 -5.93
N PHE A 93 -25.24 0.99 -6.25
CA PHE A 93 -23.79 1.02 -6.44
C PHE A 93 -23.46 0.31 -7.75
N PRO A 94 -23.59 1.01 -8.90
CA PRO A 94 -23.55 0.37 -10.21
C PRO A 94 -22.14 0.18 -10.79
N LEU A 95 -21.13 0.80 -10.19
CA LEU A 95 -19.74 0.74 -10.64
C LEU A 95 -18.91 -0.15 -9.73
N LEU A 96 -17.86 -0.73 -10.28
CA LEU A 96 -16.87 -1.47 -9.53
C LEU A 96 -15.60 -0.62 -9.37
N LEU A 97 -15.25 -0.32 -8.13
CA LEU A 97 -13.98 0.33 -7.80
C LEU A 97 -12.88 -0.70 -7.67
N THR A 98 -11.76 -0.45 -8.33
CA THR A 98 -10.48 -1.10 -8.00
C THR A 98 -9.48 -0.05 -7.52
N THR A 99 -8.64 -0.41 -6.56
CA THR A 99 -7.60 0.47 -6.02
C THR A 99 -6.21 -0.04 -6.40
N GLY A 100 -5.28 0.87 -6.54
CA GLY A 100 -3.91 0.49 -6.91
C GLY A 100 -2.88 1.56 -6.60
N ARG A 101 -1.70 1.37 -7.16
CA ARG A 101 -0.55 2.26 -7.01
C ARG A 101 -0.24 2.94 -8.34
N ILE A 102 0.42 4.09 -8.25
CA ILE A 102 1.05 4.78 -9.37
C ILE A 102 2.57 4.75 -9.19
N LEU A 103 3.30 4.87 -10.29
CA LEU A 103 4.77 4.75 -10.30
C LEU A 103 5.47 5.81 -9.43
N SER A 104 4.89 7.00 -9.33
CA SER A 104 5.49 8.14 -8.61
C SER A 104 5.34 8.08 -7.09
N GLN A 105 4.48 7.20 -6.56
CA GLN A 105 4.18 7.13 -5.12
C GLN A 105 4.33 5.70 -4.58
N TYR A 106 4.82 5.59 -3.35
CA TYR A 106 5.01 4.31 -2.67
C TYR A 106 4.07 4.18 -1.45
N ASN A 107 3.27 3.13 -1.43
CA ASN A 107 2.29 2.84 -0.38
C ASN A 107 1.43 4.07 -0.03
N VAL A 108 1.39 4.46 1.24
CA VAL A 108 0.63 5.64 1.72
C VAL A 108 1.30 6.98 1.38
N GLY A 109 2.40 6.97 0.63
CA GLY A 109 3.10 8.18 0.19
C GLY A 109 3.86 8.94 1.29
N ALA A 110 4.01 8.38 2.48
CA ALA A 110 4.64 9.08 3.61
C ALA A 110 6.06 9.58 3.31
N GLN A 111 6.83 8.82 2.54
CA GLN A 111 8.17 9.20 2.09
C GLN A 111 8.13 9.92 0.73
N THR A 112 7.49 9.33 -0.27
CA THR A 112 7.54 9.81 -1.65
C THR A 112 6.87 11.17 -1.86
N ARG A 113 5.84 11.52 -1.06
CA ARG A 113 5.26 12.87 -1.05
C ARG A 113 6.21 13.97 -0.53
N ARG A 114 7.32 13.59 0.12
CA ARG A 114 8.39 14.50 0.56
C ARG A 114 9.51 14.67 -0.48
N THR A 115 9.40 14.05 -1.63
CA THR A 115 10.36 14.10 -2.73
C THR A 115 9.78 14.84 -3.93
N ALA A 116 10.60 15.07 -4.96
CA ALA A 116 10.17 15.66 -6.23
C ALA A 116 9.03 14.85 -6.93
N ASN A 117 8.82 13.60 -6.58
CA ASN A 117 7.74 12.78 -7.12
C ASN A 117 6.33 13.37 -6.86
N SER A 118 6.19 14.19 -5.80
CA SER A 118 4.94 14.90 -5.51
C SER A 118 4.52 15.90 -6.60
N MET A 119 5.46 16.33 -7.46
CA MET A 119 5.14 17.21 -8.59
C MET A 119 4.42 16.49 -9.73
N TRP A 120 4.56 15.17 -9.83
CA TRP A 120 3.91 14.40 -10.90
C TRP A 120 2.45 14.08 -10.57
N HIS A 121 2.15 13.82 -9.29
CA HIS A 121 0.80 13.52 -8.82
C HIS A 121 0.64 14.13 -7.42
N ALA A 122 -0.05 15.25 -7.36
CA ALA A 122 -0.27 16.01 -6.12
C ALA A 122 -1.46 15.51 -5.28
N GLU A 123 -2.35 14.72 -5.88
CA GLU A 123 -3.56 14.17 -5.28
C GLU A 123 -3.91 12.81 -5.86
N ASP A 124 -4.71 12.03 -5.15
CA ASP A 124 -5.37 10.86 -5.72
C ASP A 124 -6.59 11.32 -6.51
N VAL A 125 -6.82 10.72 -7.66
CA VAL A 125 -7.94 11.04 -8.55
C VAL A 125 -8.79 9.80 -8.80
N LEU A 126 -10.05 9.98 -9.26
CA LEU A 126 -10.88 8.90 -9.75
C LEU A 126 -10.80 8.83 -11.27
N GLU A 127 -10.20 7.78 -11.81
CA GLU A 127 -10.29 7.46 -13.24
C GLU A 127 -11.66 6.84 -13.53
N ILE A 128 -12.36 7.40 -14.52
CA ILE A 128 -13.69 6.97 -14.93
C ILE A 128 -13.80 6.95 -16.45
N HIS A 129 -14.45 5.91 -16.98
CA HIS A 129 -14.67 5.78 -18.42
C HIS A 129 -15.60 6.90 -18.95
N PRO A 130 -15.37 7.45 -20.18
CA PRO A 130 -16.19 8.51 -20.75
C PRO A 130 -17.70 8.25 -20.72
N THR A 131 -18.12 7.04 -21.07
CA THR A 131 -19.54 6.62 -21.05
C THR A 131 -20.13 6.72 -19.64
N ASP A 132 -19.39 6.28 -18.61
CA ASP A 132 -19.86 6.31 -17.24
C ASP A 132 -19.90 7.73 -16.67
N ALA A 133 -18.96 8.58 -17.08
CA ALA A 133 -18.91 9.99 -16.73
C ALA A 133 -20.11 10.76 -17.32
N GLU A 134 -20.39 10.55 -18.61
CA GLU A 134 -21.54 11.16 -19.30
C GLU A 134 -22.85 10.80 -18.63
N LEU A 135 -23.10 9.50 -18.37
CA LEU A 135 -24.32 9.01 -17.72
C LEU A 135 -24.55 9.62 -16.32
N ARG A 136 -23.50 10.14 -15.68
CA ARG A 136 -23.55 10.70 -14.32
C ARG A 136 -23.38 12.23 -14.28
N GLY A 137 -23.24 12.87 -15.44
CA GLY A 137 -22.98 14.31 -15.53
C GLY A 137 -21.64 14.73 -14.94
N VAL A 138 -20.65 13.82 -14.91
CA VAL A 138 -19.30 14.08 -14.43
C VAL A 138 -18.47 14.69 -15.55
N ARG A 139 -17.71 15.75 -15.25
CA ARG A 139 -16.77 16.40 -16.17
C ARG A 139 -15.33 16.18 -15.71
N ASP A 140 -14.43 16.17 -16.66
CA ASP A 140 -13.00 16.05 -16.36
C ASP A 140 -12.51 17.15 -15.41
N GLY A 141 -11.68 16.80 -14.44
CA GLY A 141 -11.14 17.70 -13.42
C GLY A 141 -12.13 18.20 -12.37
N THR A 142 -13.42 17.86 -12.46
CA THR A 142 -14.42 18.29 -11.46
C THR A 142 -14.44 17.40 -10.22
N TRP A 143 -14.90 17.96 -9.10
CA TRP A 143 -15.12 17.18 -7.89
C TRP A 143 -16.27 16.20 -8.05
N ILE A 144 -16.06 15.00 -7.57
CA ILE A 144 -17.06 13.94 -7.47
C ILE A 144 -17.12 13.39 -6.05
N LYS A 145 -18.28 12.88 -5.70
CA LYS A 145 -18.47 12.05 -4.52
C LYS A 145 -18.39 10.58 -4.94
N LEU A 146 -17.49 9.83 -4.31
CA LEU A 146 -17.37 8.39 -4.42
C LEU A 146 -17.99 7.77 -3.17
N GLN A 147 -18.96 6.90 -3.30
CA GLN A 147 -19.71 6.31 -2.20
C GLN A 147 -19.81 4.80 -2.34
N SER A 148 -19.60 4.08 -1.25
CA SER A 148 -19.81 2.64 -1.10
C SER A 148 -20.84 2.34 -0.01
N ARG A 149 -20.95 1.07 0.37
CA ARG A 149 -21.71 0.63 1.55
C ARG A 149 -21.05 1.06 2.86
N SER A 150 -19.71 1.15 2.87
CA SER A 150 -18.91 1.46 4.05
C SER A 150 -18.79 2.94 4.34
N GLY A 151 -18.74 3.79 3.30
CA GLY A 151 -18.58 5.23 3.49
C GLY A 151 -18.49 5.99 2.20
N ASP A 152 -18.06 7.24 2.30
CA ASP A 152 -17.86 8.11 1.14
C ASP A 152 -16.63 9.02 1.28
N THR A 153 -16.14 9.46 0.12
CA THR A 153 -15.08 10.46 0.00
C THR A 153 -15.30 11.31 -1.24
N THR A 154 -14.56 12.40 -1.38
CA THR A 154 -14.58 13.23 -2.59
C THR A 154 -13.22 13.30 -3.24
N LEU A 155 -13.20 13.25 -4.56
CA LEU A 155 -11.99 13.23 -5.41
C LEU A 155 -12.23 14.11 -6.65
N ARG A 156 -11.17 14.42 -7.38
CA ARG A 156 -11.31 14.93 -8.74
C ARG A 156 -11.43 13.77 -9.72
N ALA A 157 -12.31 13.91 -10.69
CA ALA A 157 -12.47 12.94 -11.77
C ALA A 157 -11.42 13.16 -12.86
N VAL A 158 -10.89 12.05 -13.39
CA VAL A 158 -10.11 12.01 -14.64
C VAL A 158 -10.87 11.10 -15.61
N ILE A 159 -11.33 11.68 -16.71
CA ILE A 159 -12.05 10.93 -17.75
C ILE A 159 -11.03 10.27 -18.67
N THR A 160 -11.04 8.94 -18.73
CA THR A 160 -10.06 8.17 -19.50
C THR A 160 -10.61 6.81 -19.93
N ASP A 161 -10.15 6.32 -21.07
CA ASP A 161 -10.43 4.97 -21.59
C ASP A 161 -9.47 3.89 -21.04
N ARG A 162 -8.58 4.24 -20.12
CA ARG A 162 -7.71 3.27 -19.41
C ARG A 162 -8.50 2.30 -18.54
N VAL A 163 -9.67 2.71 -18.07
CA VAL A 163 -10.60 1.86 -17.34
C VAL A 163 -11.75 1.43 -18.25
N ALA A 164 -12.25 0.22 -18.08
CA ALA A 164 -13.40 -0.27 -18.85
C ALA A 164 -14.72 0.38 -18.36
N PRO A 165 -15.76 0.47 -19.19
CA PRO A 165 -17.09 0.84 -18.74
C PRO A 165 -17.56 -0.01 -17.57
N GLY A 166 -18.15 0.61 -16.55
CA GLY A 166 -18.57 -0.04 -15.31
C GLY A 166 -17.47 -0.18 -14.25
N VAL A 167 -16.23 0.18 -14.58
CA VAL A 167 -15.07 0.13 -13.65
C VAL A 167 -14.52 1.52 -13.41
N VAL A 168 -14.19 1.83 -12.18
CA VAL A 168 -13.46 3.05 -11.79
C VAL A 168 -12.22 2.69 -11.00
N TYR A 169 -11.20 3.56 -11.07
CA TYR A 169 -9.92 3.33 -10.42
C TYR A 169 -9.50 4.54 -9.58
N THR A 170 -8.95 4.29 -8.41
CA THR A 170 -8.30 5.33 -7.60
C THR A 170 -7.05 4.79 -6.91
N THR A 171 -6.23 5.71 -6.41
CA THR A 171 -5.07 5.42 -5.60
C THR A 171 -5.33 5.71 -4.12
N PHE A 172 -4.37 5.41 -3.25
CA PHE A 172 -4.49 5.58 -1.79
C PHE A 172 -3.23 6.24 -1.20
N HIS A 173 -2.55 7.06 -2.00
CA HIS A 173 -1.26 7.63 -1.62
C HIS A 173 -1.38 8.93 -0.83
N HIS A 174 -2.54 9.59 -0.87
CA HIS A 174 -2.79 10.87 -0.22
C HIS A 174 -3.78 10.73 0.94
N PRO A 175 -3.44 11.22 2.15
CA PRO A 175 -4.32 11.07 3.32
C PRO A 175 -5.69 11.73 3.14
N THR A 176 -5.77 12.80 2.33
CA THR A 176 -7.02 13.50 2.03
C THR A 176 -8.04 12.65 1.29
N THR A 177 -7.59 11.61 0.58
CA THR A 177 -8.49 10.71 -0.16
C THR A 177 -9.22 9.75 0.75
N GLN A 178 -8.55 9.28 1.81
CA GLN A 178 -9.07 8.23 2.71
C GLN A 178 -9.71 7.05 1.98
N ALA A 179 -9.04 6.50 0.99
CA ALA A 179 -9.58 5.40 0.17
C ALA A 179 -10.08 4.21 1.01
N ASN A 180 -9.54 4.00 2.20
CA ASN A 180 -9.95 2.91 3.08
C ASN A 180 -11.34 3.09 3.70
N VAL A 181 -11.93 4.29 3.73
CA VAL A 181 -13.33 4.45 4.20
C VAL A 181 -14.33 3.94 3.18
N ILE A 182 -13.90 3.76 1.92
CA ILE A 182 -14.73 3.23 0.82
C ILE A 182 -14.71 1.71 0.81
N THR A 183 -13.56 1.09 1.13
CA THR A 183 -13.40 -0.36 1.07
C THR A 183 -14.21 -1.06 2.16
N THR A 184 -14.60 -2.30 1.91
CA THR A 184 -15.41 -3.09 2.82
C THR A 184 -14.55 -4.01 3.68
N GLU A 185 -15.18 -4.61 4.69
CA GLU A 185 -14.54 -5.54 5.63
C GLU A 185 -14.40 -6.97 5.09
N TYR A 186 -14.86 -7.23 3.86
CA TYR A 186 -14.78 -8.57 3.28
C TYR A 186 -13.34 -9.03 3.12
N SER A 187 -13.12 -10.26 3.51
CA SER A 187 -11.82 -10.93 3.42
C SER A 187 -12.01 -12.42 3.21
N ASP A 188 -10.97 -13.10 2.72
CA ASP A 188 -11.04 -14.55 2.70
C ASP A 188 -11.01 -15.13 4.11
N TRP A 189 -11.75 -16.21 4.31
CA TRP A 189 -11.93 -16.86 5.60
C TRP A 189 -10.66 -17.53 6.17
N ALA A 190 -9.70 -17.86 5.29
CA ALA A 190 -8.54 -18.67 5.69
C ALA A 190 -7.35 -17.79 6.12
N THR A 191 -7.12 -16.68 5.41
CA THR A 191 -5.95 -15.82 5.60
C THR A 191 -6.31 -14.41 6.01
N ASN A 192 -7.61 -14.05 6.02
CA ASN A 192 -8.12 -12.70 6.25
C ASN A 192 -7.52 -11.68 5.25
N CYS A 193 -7.22 -12.11 4.02
CA CYS A 193 -6.76 -11.22 2.97
C CYS A 193 -7.92 -10.32 2.52
N PRO A 194 -7.86 -8.98 2.73
CA PRO A 194 -8.98 -8.10 2.44
C PRO A 194 -9.20 -7.88 0.94
N GLU A 195 -10.47 -7.79 0.52
CA GLU A 195 -10.88 -7.53 -0.86
C GLU A 195 -10.87 -6.04 -1.24
N TYR A 196 -9.93 -5.26 -0.78
CA TYR A 196 -9.89 -3.80 -1.01
C TYR A 196 -9.70 -3.38 -2.48
N LYS A 197 -9.58 -4.32 -3.41
CA LYS A 197 -9.52 -4.07 -4.87
C LYS A 197 -10.85 -4.31 -5.58
N VAL A 198 -11.88 -4.69 -4.85
CA VAL A 198 -13.21 -4.96 -5.38
C VAL A 198 -14.24 -4.33 -4.45
N THR A 199 -14.81 -3.20 -4.84
CA THR A 199 -15.82 -2.49 -4.05
C THR A 199 -16.91 -1.93 -4.96
N ALA A 200 -18.17 -2.24 -4.69
CA ALA A 200 -19.27 -1.67 -5.44
C ALA A 200 -19.54 -0.21 -4.99
N VAL A 201 -19.53 0.72 -5.94
CA VAL A 201 -19.58 2.16 -5.67
C VAL A 201 -20.59 2.90 -6.53
N GLN A 202 -20.98 4.07 -6.04
CA GLN A 202 -21.68 5.12 -6.79
C GLN A 202 -20.76 6.33 -6.94
N VAL A 203 -20.83 6.96 -8.10
CA VAL A 203 -20.16 8.22 -8.41
C VAL A 203 -21.19 9.26 -8.75
N SER A 204 -21.10 10.44 -8.14
CA SER A 204 -21.97 11.59 -8.43
C SER A 204 -21.17 12.89 -8.39
N PRO A 205 -21.60 13.94 -9.11
CA PRO A 205 -20.97 15.26 -9.01
C PRO A 205 -20.96 15.80 -7.58
N SER A 206 -19.90 16.53 -7.23
CA SER A 206 -19.75 17.25 -5.95
C SER A 206 -19.33 18.69 -6.21
N ASN A 207 -19.67 19.61 -5.30
CA ASN A 207 -19.28 21.01 -5.41
C ASN A 207 -17.87 21.31 -4.86
N GLY A 208 -17.22 20.33 -4.20
CA GLY A 208 -15.91 20.50 -3.59
C GLY A 208 -15.53 19.32 -2.70
N PRO A 209 -14.44 19.47 -1.91
CA PRO A 209 -14.07 18.49 -0.90
C PRO A 209 -15.14 18.35 0.17
N SER A 210 -15.15 17.22 0.85
CA SER A 210 -16.03 17.01 2.01
C SER A 210 -15.62 17.92 3.18
N ALA A 211 -16.52 18.13 4.14
CA ALA A 211 -16.23 18.92 5.35
C ALA A 211 -15.00 18.37 6.07
N TRP A 212 -14.93 17.05 6.22
CA TRP A 212 -13.77 16.38 6.82
C TRP A 212 -12.45 16.70 6.08
N GLN A 213 -12.46 16.64 4.74
CA GLN A 213 -11.25 16.93 3.96
C GLN A 213 -10.82 18.39 4.12
N THR A 214 -11.76 19.31 4.23
CA THR A 214 -11.49 20.72 4.50
C THR A 214 -10.81 20.90 5.88
N GLU A 215 -11.39 20.32 6.93
CA GLU A 215 -10.83 20.35 8.29
C GLU A 215 -9.44 19.71 8.36
N TYR A 216 -9.26 18.56 7.67
CA TYR A 216 -7.95 17.91 7.62
C TYR A 216 -6.89 18.76 6.93
N ASN A 217 -7.23 19.43 5.83
CA ASN A 217 -6.30 20.32 5.14
C ASN A 217 -5.90 21.52 5.99
N GLU A 218 -6.85 22.14 6.70
CA GLU A 218 -6.59 23.23 7.64
C GLU A 218 -5.64 22.78 8.77
N PHE A 219 -5.92 21.63 9.37
CA PHE A 219 -5.04 21.02 10.38
C PHE A 219 -3.64 20.73 9.83
N ALA A 220 -3.53 20.15 8.64
CA ALA A 220 -2.26 19.82 8.01
C ALA A 220 -1.43 21.08 7.68
N GLU A 221 -2.07 22.16 7.25
CA GLU A 221 -1.42 23.45 7.04
C GLU A 221 -0.93 24.08 8.35
N GLN A 222 -1.76 24.07 9.39
CA GLN A 222 -1.37 24.56 10.70
C GLN A 222 -0.18 23.79 11.27
N SER A 223 -0.19 22.45 11.15
CA SER A 223 0.91 21.60 11.62
C SER A 223 2.22 21.88 10.89
N ARG A 224 2.17 22.13 9.57
CA ARG A 224 3.36 22.51 8.79
C ARG A 224 3.92 23.87 9.23
N ARG A 225 3.05 24.84 9.52
CA ARG A 225 3.48 26.17 10.01
C ARG A 225 4.20 26.04 11.36
N ILE A 226 3.65 25.27 12.30
CA ILE A 226 4.27 25.02 13.60
C ILE A 226 5.65 24.38 13.41
N ALA A 227 5.75 23.31 12.64
CA ALA A 227 7.01 22.60 12.38
C ALA A 227 8.08 23.49 11.69
N SER A 228 7.66 24.51 10.92
CA SER A 228 8.59 25.47 10.30
C SER A 228 9.04 26.59 11.25
N MET A 229 8.43 26.72 12.42
CA MET A 229 8.75 27.75 13.44
C MET A 229 9.63 27.19 14.56
N GLU A 230 9.75 25.87 14.70
CA GLU A 230 10.68 25.26 15.64
C GLU A 230 12.11 25.39 15.08
N PRO A 231 13.07 25.98 15.83
CA PRO A 231 14.46 26.02 15.39
C PRO A 231 15.00 24.58 15.27
N ALA A 232 15.70 24.31 14.20
CA ALA A 232 16.47 23.08 14.05
C ALA A 232 17.58 23.08 15.13
N GLU A 233 17.45 22.23 16.13
CA GLU A 233 18.52 21.94 17.08
C GLU A 233 19.67 21.16 16.44
#